data_30ce42cac226ece719053dbacf5a7b4d
#
_entry.id   30ce42cac226ece719053dbacf5a7b4d
#
_cell.length_a   1.000
_cell.length_b   1.000
_cell.length_c   1.000
_cell.angle_alpha   90.00
_cell.angle_beta   90.00
_cell.angle_gamma   90.00
#
_symmetry.space_group_name_H-M   'P 1'
#
loop_
_entity.id
_entity.type
_entity.pdbx_description
1 polymer ?
#
loop_
_entity_poly.entity_id
_entity_poly.type
_entity_poly.pdbx_seq_one_letter_code
_entity_poly.pdbx_strand_id
1 'polypeptide(L)'
;GLIDPFIVENGAAIYGCHENNSCEWELILGKTYKELKIILMDIAKKVNFKLTPLNDLSKSQIFELTGLSDQGIVRALDRQWSVPFLNPPDSIFEKINLICNSYNVHVFKGNRMSHLLSSESHKGQAVNKLKDYLQNKEVKVIALGDSQNDLPLLEYADISIVIPGKNGPNKYLQDGIDNGSFILANAPHAEGWSNSVQDVINSFTDL
;
A
#
# COMPACT_ATOMS: atom_id res chain seq x y z
N GLY A 1 -13.26 -3.29 -18.19
CA GLY A 1 -12.16 -2.76 -17.38
C GLY A 1 -12.69 -1.73 -16.39
N LEU A 2 -11.85 -1.29 -15.47
CA LEU A 2 -12.19 -0.16 -14.59
C LEU A 2 -12.15 1.11 -15.42
N ILE A 3 -13.20 1.93 -15.32
CA ILE A 3 -13.26 3.28 -15.91
C ILE A 3 -12.87 4.35 -14.90
N ASP A 4 -13.11 4.09 -13.61
CA ASP A 4 -12.69 4.99 -12.55
C ASP A 4 -11.18 4.91 -12.30
N PRO A 5 -10.55 6.02 -11.91
CA PRO A 5 -9.15 6.02 -11.53
C PRO A 5 -8.86 5.08 -10.36
N PHE A 6 -7.70 4.44 -10.39
CA PHE A 6 -7.25 3.55 -9.32
C PHE A 6 -5.78 3.74 -8.99
N ILE A 7 -5.46 3.57 -7.71
CA ILE A 7 -4.11 3.71 -7.18
C ILE A 7 -3.49 2.33 -7.03
N VAL A 8 -2.24 2.18 -7.45
CA VAL A 8 -1.52 0.90 -7.42
C VAL A 8 -0.24 0.97 -6.59
N GLU A 9 0.27 -0.20 -6.24
CA GLU A 9 1.57 -0.42 -5.61
C GLU A 9 1.84 0.52 -4.42
N ASN A 10 0.88 0.56 -3.47
CA ASN A 10 0.96 1.36 -2.24
C ASN A 10 1.08 2.88 -2.46
N GLY A 11 0.49 3.38 -3.53
CA GLY A 11 0.50 4.81 -3.84
C GLY A 11 1.63 5.24 -4.76
N ALA A 12 2.25 4.30 -5.47
CA ALA A 12 3.36 4.62 -6.37
C ALA A 12 2.93 5.11 -7.75
N ALA A 13 1.73 4.75 -8.20
CA ALA A 13 1.14 5.27 -9.43
C ALA A 13 -0.39 5.30 -9.37
N ILE A 14 -0.97 6.15 -10.21
CA ILE A 14 -2.41 6.29 -10.40
C ILE A 14 -2.69 6.08 -11.89
N TYR A 15 -3.66 5.25 -12.19
CA TYR A 15 -4.11 4.98 -13.57
C TYR A 15 -5.58 5.34 -13.72
N GLY A 16 -5.96 5.75 -14.92
CA GLY A 16 -7.36 5.99 -15.26
C GLY A 16 -7.59 6.07 -16.75
N CYS A 17 -8.85 6.04 -17.15
CA CYS A 17 -9.28 6.25 -18.52
C CYS A 17 -10.02 7.59 -18.63
N HIS A 18 -9.96 8.24 -19.77
CA HIS A 18 -10.82 9.38 -20.05
C HIS A 18 -12.27 8.91 -20.28
N GLU A 19 -13.26 9.77 -20.00
CA GLU A 19 -14.69 9.46 -20.07
C GLU A 19 -15.15 8.82 -21.38
N ASN A 20 -14.45 9.08 -22.47
CA ASN A 20 -14.73 8.51 -23.80
C ASN A 20 -13.93 7.26 -24.14
N ASN A 21 -13.25 6.64 -23.17
CA ASN A 21 -12.36 5.48 -23.33
C ASN A 21 -11.28 5.64 -24.43
N SER A 22 -10.96 6.86 -24.83
CA SER A 22 -10.07 7.11 -25.98
C SER A 22 -8.59 7.20 -25.60
N CYS A 23 -8.25 7.34 -24.34
CA CYS A 23 -6.87 7.43 -23.87
C CYS A 23 -6.77 7.01 -22.41
N GLU A 24 -5.84 6.12 -22.11
CA GLU A 24 -5.40 5.86 -20.74
C GLU A 24 -4.43 6.96 -20.32
N TRP A 25 -4.55 7.38 -19.07
CA TRP A 25 -3.61 8.31 -18.46
C TRP A 25 -2.99 7.68 -17.22
N GLU A 26 -1.77 8.07 -16.92
CA GLU A 26 -1.05 7.65 -15.73
C GLU A 26 -0.40 8.84 -15.03
N LEU A 27 -0.35 8.78 -13.70
CA LEU A 27 0.42 9.69 -12.87
C LEU A 27 1.39 8.87 -12.01
N ILE A 28 2.66 8.97 -12.34
CA ILE A 28 3.72 8.24 -11.65
C ILE A 28 4.21 9.08 -10.47
N LEU A 29 4.19 8.51 -9.28
CA LEU A 29 4.56 9.17 -8.03
C LEU A 29 5.88 8.65 -7.45
N GLY A 30 6.44 7.60 -8.01
CA GLY A 30 7.60 6.93 -7.46
C GLY A 30 8.67 6.56 -8.48
N LYS A 31 9.76 5.98 -7.99
CA LYS A 31 10.82 5.39 -8.81
C LYS A 31 10.35 4.10 -9.46
N THR A 32 10.90 3.79 -10.62
CA THR A 32 10.64 2.54 -11.33
C THR A 32 11.16 1.32 -10.56
N TYR A 33 10.60 0.14 -10.83
CA TYR A 33 11.11 -1.14 -10.30
C TYR A 33 12.61 -1.30 -10.56
N LYS A 34 13.08 -0.93 -11.75
CA LYS A 34 14.50 -1.04 -12.12
C LYS A 34 15.40 -0.18 -11.24
N GLU A 35 15.04 1.07 -11.01
CA GLU A 35 15.77 1.98 -10.13
C GLU A 35 15.75 1.48 -8.68
N LEU A 36 14.58 1.07 -8.19
CA LEU A 36 14.42 0.53 -6.85
C LEU A 36 15.21 -0.77 -6.65
N LYS A 37 15.27 -1.65 -7.66
CA LYS A 37 16.08 -2.89 -7.60
C LYS A 37 17.57 -2.57 -7.46
N ILE A 38 18.07 -1.58 -8.18
CA ILE A 38 19.48 -1.12 -8.04
C ILE A 38 19.73 -0.61 -6.62
N ILE A 39 18.84 0.22 -6.09
CA ILE A 39 18.92 0.73 -4.71
C ILE A 39 18.88 -0.43 -3.69
N LEU A 40 17.98 -1.40 -3.85
CA LEU A 40 17.90 -2.57 -2.97
C LEU A 40 19.21 -3.35 -2.93
N MET A 41 19.84 -3.54 -4.08
CA MET A 41 21.14 -4.25 -4.17
C MET A 41 22.27 -3.47 -3.50
N ASP A 42 22.25 -2.14 -3.57
CA ASP A 42 23.24 -1.30 -2.90
C ASP A 42 23.03 -1.29 -1.36
N ILE A 43 21.77 -1.21 -0.92
CA ILE A 43 21.42 -1.37 0.50
C ILE A 43 21.89 -2.76 1.00
N ALA A 44 21.66 -3.83 0.24
CA ALA A 44 22.09 -5.19 0.61
C ALA A 44 23.59 -5.26 0.88
N LYS A 45 24.43 -4.59 0.04
CA LYS A 45 25.88 -4.49 0.24
C LYS A 45 26.21 -3.74 1.53
N LYS A 46 25.54 -2.59 1.79
CA LYS A 46 25.81 -1.77 2.98
C LYS A 46 25.43 -2.47 4.29
N VAL A 47 24.32 -3.22 4.31
CA VAL A 47 23.93 -3.99 5.50
C VAL A 47 24.66 -5.34 5.60
N ASN A 48 25.47 -5.69 4.61
CA ASN A 48 26.15 -6.98 4.48
C ASN A 48 25.20 -8.17 4.63
N PHE A 49 24.05 -8.10 3.95
CA PHE A 49 23.01 -9.14 4.00
C PHE A 49 22.34 -9.29 2.64
N LYS A 50 22.10 -10.53 2.20
CA LYS A 50 21.43 -10.80 0.94
C LYS A 50 19.94 -10.46 1.04
N LEU A 51 19.50 -9.45 0.30
CA LEU A 51 18.10 -9.11 0.11
C LEU A 51 17.62 -9.71 -1.21
N THR A 52 16.69 -10.67 -1.15
CA THR A 52 16.25 -11.42 -2.35
C THR A 52 14.93 -10.88 -2.85
N PRO A 53 14.88 -10.18 -4.00
CA PRO A 53 13.64 -9.71 -4.62
C PRO A 53 12.73 -10.86 -5.03
N LEU A 54 11.41 -10.60 -5.08
CA LEU A 54 10.41 -11.58 -5.52
C LEU A 54 10.74 -12.15 -6.92
N ASN A 55 11.20 -11.30 -7.83
CA ASN A 55 11.53 -11.68 -9.21
C ASN A 55 12.77 -12.58 -9.34
N ASP A 56 13.54 -12.74 -8.26
CA ASP A 56 14.69 -13.65 -8.22
C ASP A 56 14.32 -15.03 -7.65
N LEU A 57 13.05 -15.24 -7.28
CA LEU A 57 12.51 -16.51 -6.80
C LEU A 57 11.90 -17.34 -7.93
N SER A 58 11.92 -18.65 -7.78
CA SER A 58 11.16 -19.54 -8.69
C SER A 58 9.66 -19.45 -8.43
N LYS A 59 8.83 -19.83 -9.42
CA LYS A 59 7.37 -19.84 -9.26
C LYS A 59 6.91 -20.71 -8.09
N SER A 60 7.54 -21.85 -7.85
CA SER A 60 7.24 -22.73 -6.70
C SER A 60 7.52 -22.04 -5.37
N GLN A 61 8.65 -21.36 -5.24
CA GLN A 61 8.98 -20.60 -4.03
C GLN A 61 7.99 -19.45 -3.79
N ILE A 62 7.57 -18.76 -4.85
CA ILE A 62 6.56 -17.70 -4.75
C ILE A 62 5.22 -18.28 -4.30
N PHE A 63 4.80 -19.42 -4.87
CA PHE A 63 3.57 -20.11 -4.47
C PHE A 63 3.61 -20.52 -2.99
N GLU A 64 4.67 -21.17 -2.54
CA GLU A 64 4.85 -21.60 -1.15
C GLU A 64 4.80 -20.40 -0.18
N LEU A 65 5.43 -19.30 -0.54
CA LEU A 65 5.49 -18.09 0.27
C LEU A 65 4.16 -17.35 0.33
N THR A 66 3.43 -17.28 -0.80
CA THR A 66 2.30 -16.35 -0.95
C THR A 66 0.94 -17.03 -1.08
N GLY A 67 0.90 -18.27 -1.52
CA GLY A 67 -0.33 -18.99 -1.89
C GLY A 67 -1.04 -18.43 -3.13
N LEU A 68 -0.35 -17.63 -3.96
CA LEU A 68 -0.92 -17.04 -5.16
C LEU A 68 -1.12 -18.10 -6.25
N SER A 69 -2.22 -18.00 -7.00
CA SER A 69 -2.40 -18.77 -8.24
C SER A 69 -1.36 -18.39 -9.30
N ASP A 70 -1.19 -19.20 -10.33
CA ASP A 70 -0.26 -18.91 -11.45
C ASP A 70 -0.47 -17.52 -12.05
N GLN A 71 -1.73 -17.13 -12.28
CA GLN A 71 -2.06 -15.78 -12.76
C GLN A 71 -1.73 -14.70 -11.71
N GLY A 72 -1.91 -15.00 -10.43
CA GLY A 72 -1.53 -14.13 -9.33
C GLY A 72 -0.01 -13.91 -9.27
N ILE A 73 0.77 -14.97 -9.52
CA ILE A 73 2.25 -14.90 -9.59
C ILE A 73 2.69 -14.03 -10.77
N VAL A 74 2.10 -14.22 -11.95
CA VAL A 74 2.41 -13.39 -13.12
C VAL A 74 2.18 -11.90 -12.79
N ARG A 75 1.02 -11.56 -12.23
CA ARG A 75 0.73 -10.17 -11.83
C ARG A 75 1.67 -9.65 -10.73
N ALA A 76 2.03 -10.50 -9.77
CA ALA A 76 2.96 -10.10 -8.70
C ALA A 76 4.39 -9.85 -9.20
N LEU A 77 4.79 -10.50 -10.30
CA LEU A 77 6.08 -10.31 -10.97
C LEU A 77 6.10 -9.11 -11.93
N ASP A 78 4.93 -8.63 -12.36
CA ASP A 78 4.75 -7.49 -13.28
C ASP A 78 4.68 -6.13 -12.55
N ARG A 79 5.34 -6.02 -11.41
CA ARG A 79 5.42 -4.77 -10.66
C ARG A 79 6.33 -3.76 -11.33
N GLN A 80 5.88 -2.52 -11.35
CA GLN A 80 6.59 -1.43 -12.03
C GLN A 80 7.15 -0.38 -11.08
N TRP A 81 6.59 -0.25 -9.86
CA TRP A 81 6.82 0.88 -8.96
C TRP A 81 7.20 0.48 -7.53
N SER A 82 7.41 -0.81 -7.28
CA SER A 82 7.84 -1.32 -5.98
C SER A 82 8.66 -2.59 -6.11
N VAL A 83 9.55 -2.87 -5.15
CA VAL A 83 10.33 -4.11 -5.12
C VAL A 83 9.97 -4.89 -3.86
N PRO A 84 9.11 -5.94 -3.99
CA PRO A 84 8.95 -6.90 -2.92
C PRO A 84 10.22 -7.75 -2.77
N PHE A 85 10.63 -8.02 -1.52
CA PHE A 85 11.77 -8.89 -1.21
C PHE A 85 11.51 -9.69 0.05
N LEU A 86 12.21 -10.81 0.23
CA LEU A 86 12.07 -11.67 1.39
C LEU A 86 12.33 -10.90 2.70
N ASN A 87 11.48 -11.12 3.71
CA ASN A 87 11.64 -10.48 5.01
C ASN A 87 13.02 -10.81 5.62
N PRO A 88 13.87 -9.82 5.85
CA PRO A 88 15.11 -10.04 6.58
C PRO A 88 14.83 -10.17 8.09
N PRO A 89 15.82 -10.65 8.89
CA PRO A 89 15.74 -10.57 10.34
C PRO A 89 15.52 -9.14 10.82
N ASP A 90 14.87 -8.96 11.98
CA ASP A 90 14.49 -7.62 12.49
C ASP A 90 15.70 -6.70 12.65
N SER A 91 16.82 -7.20 13.15
CA SER A 91 18.08 -6.43 13.29
C SER A 91 18.64 -5.93 11.97
N ILE A 92 18.39 -6.64 10.86
CA ILE A 92 18.77 -6.20 9.51
C ILE A 92 17.74 -5.20 8.98
N PHE A 93 16.45 -5.45 9.23
CA PHE A 93 15.37 -4.53 8.83
C PHE A 93 15.54 -3.14 9.44
N GLU A 94 15.94 -3.06 10.72
CA GLU A 94 16.25 -1.79 11.40
C GLU A 94 17.41 -1.06 10.71
N LYS A 95 18.50 -1.78 10.34
CA LYS A 95 19.62 -1.19 9.61
C LYS A 95 19.19 -0.68 8.22
N ILE A 96 18.31 -1.40 7.53
CA ILE A 96 17.75 -0.98 6.24
C ILE A 96 16.98 0.34 6.42
N ASN A 97 16.11 0.44 7.42
CA ASN A 97 15.34 1.66 7.70
C ASN A 97 16.24 2.89 7.90
N LEU A 98 17.35 2.74 8.63
CA LEU A 98 18.29 3.84 8.87
C LEU A 98 18.96 4.34 7.58
N ILE A 99 19.14 3.46 6.60
CA ILE A 99 19.82 3.77 5.34
C ILE A 99 18.85 4.33 4.29
N CYS A 100 17.59 3.92 4.30
CA CYS A 100 16.59 4.22 3.28
C CYS A 100 16.48 5.72 2.96
N ASN A 101 16.53 6.59 3.97
CA ASN A 101 16.42 8.04 3.77
C ASN A 101 17.51 8.60 2.86
N SER A 102 18.73 8.04 2.88
CA SER A 102 19.83 8.49 2.03
C SER A 102 19.63 8.19 0.53
N TYR A 103 18.65 7.35 0.20
CA TYR A 103 18.28 6.97 -1.16
C TYR A 103 16.94 7.54 -1.61
N ASN A 104 16.26 8.33 -0.78
CA ASN A 104 14.88 8.77 -1.00
C ASN A 104 13.94 7.57 -1.27
N VAL A 105 14.02 6.57 -0.41
CA VAL A 105 13.14 5.40 -0.39
C VAL A 105 12.69 5.09 1.03
N HIS A 106 11.64 4.30 1.15
CA HIS A 106 11.24 3.71 2.42
C HIS A 106 10.97 2.21 2.27
N VAL A 107 10.99 1.50 3.37
CA VAL A 107 10.68 0.08 3.42
C VAL A 107 9.60 -0.17 4.47
N PHE A 108 8.65 -1.01 4.16
CA PHE A 108 7.73 -1.54 5.16
C PHE A 108 7.75 -3.07 5.15
N LYS A 109 7.51 -3.64 6.33
CA LYS A 109 7.48 -5.07 6.55
C LYS A 109 6.03 -5.55 6.46
N GLY A 110 5.73 -6.34 5.45
CA GLY A 110 4.46 -7.04 5.34
C GLY A 110 4.51 -8.43 6.01
N ASN A 111 3.37 -9.09 6.07
CA ASN A 111 3.28 -10.42 6.68
C ASN A 111 4.14 -11.48 5.96
N ARG A 112 4.29 -11.38 4.65
CA ARG A 112 4.99 -12.38 3.82
C ARG A 112 6.29 -11.84 3.23
N MET A 113 6.33 -10.57 2.90
CA MET A 113 7.47 -9.91 2.25
C MET A 113 7.59 -8.47 2.74
N SER A 114 8.82 -7.95 2.70
CA SER A 114 9.09 -6.52 2.80
C SER A 114 8.98 -5.87 1.42
N HIS A 115 8.68 -4.57 1.39
CA HIS A 115 8.52 -3.81 0.16
C HIS A 115 9.37 -2.56 0.20
N LEU A 116 10.20 -2.36 -0.82
CA LEU A 116 10.94 -1.12 -1.03
C LEU A 116 10.18 -0.23 -2.01
N LEU A 117 9.96 1.03 -1.65
CA LEU A 117 9.27 2.04 -2.45
C LEU A 117 10.02 3.37 -2.43
N SER A 118 9.69 4.24 -3.36
CA SER A 118 10.09 5.64 -3.28
C SER A 118 9.53 6.30 -2.03
N SER A 119 10.25 7.24 -1.42
CA SER A 119 9.77 8.00 -0.26
C SER A 119 8.48 8.76 -0.53
N GLU A 120 8.23 9.12 -1.78
CA GLU A 120 7.03 9.81 -2.24
C GLU A 120 5.83 8.87 -2.49
N SER A 121 6.06 7.55 -2.48
CA SER A 121 5.02 6.55 -2.77
C SER A 121 4.34 6.11 -1.49
N HIS A 122 3.25 6.77 -1.10
CA HIS A 122 2.36 6.30 -0.05
C HIS A 122 0.90 6.59 -0.36
N LYS A 123 0.00 5.77 0.17
CA LYS A 123 -1.43 5.76 -0.17
C LYS A 123 -2.11 7.12 0.04
N GLY A 124 -1.83 7.82 1.12
CA GLY A 124 -2.42 9.13 1.41
C GLY A 124 -2.02 10.19 0.39
N GLN A 125 -0.72 10.26 0.02
CA GLN A 125 -0.27 11.20 -0.99
C GLN A 125 -0.88 10.91 -2.37
N ALA A 126 -1.00 9.64 -2.74
CA ALA A 126 -1.64 9.25 -4.00
C ALA A 126 -3.10 9.69 -4.06
N VAL A 127 -3.86 9.53 -2.97
CA VAL A 127 -5.25 10.01 -2.88
C VAL A 127 -5.30 11.54 -2.98
N ASN A 128 -4.39 12.26 -2.33
CA ASN A 128 -4.32 13.72 -2.45
C ASN A 128 -4.09 14.15 -3.91
N LYS A 129 -3.11 13.54 -4.58
CA LYS A 129 -2.84 13.80 -6.00
C LYS A 129 -4.02 13.47 -6.90
N LEU A 130 -4.75 12.41 -6.60
CA LEU A 130 -5.97 12.06 -7.34
C LEU A 130 -7.08 13.10 -7.13
N LYS A 131 -7.29 13.58 -5.89
CA LYS A 131 -8.24 14.67 -5.61
C LYS A 131 -7.88 15.94 -6.37
N ASP A 132 -6.60 16.33 -6.37
CA ASP A 132 -6.12 17.49 -7.13
C ASP A 132 -6.38 17.34 -8.63
N TYR A 133 -6.14 16.14 -9.17
CA TYR A 133 -6.37 15.82 -10.58
C TYR A 133 -7.85 15.90 -10.95
N LEU A 134 -8.73 15.35 -10.12
CA LEU A 134 -10.18 15.37 -10.36
C LEU A 134 -10.80 16.78 -10.22
N GLN A 135 -10.06 17.75 -9.67
CA GLN A 135 -10.52 19.13 -9.43
C GLN A 135 -11.85 19.23 -8.69
N ASN A 136 -12.27 18.16 -8.02
CA ASN A 136 -13.52 18.09 -7.28
C ASN A 136 -13.25 18.25 -5.78
N LYS A 137 -13.54 19.44 -5.23
CA LYS A 137 -13.33 19.77 -3.82
C LYS A 137 -14.36 19.11 -2.87
N GLU A 138 -15.46 18.63 -3.40
CA GLU A 138 -16.55 18.01 -2.60
C GLU A 138 -16.37 16.50 -2.42
N VAL A 139 -15.34 15.90 -3.06
CA VAL A 139 -15.05 14.47 -2.90
C VAL A 139 -14.66 14.16 -1.46
N LYS A 140 -15.39 13.25 -0.84
CA LYS A 140 -15.08 12.68 0.47
C LYS A 140 -14.24 11.43 0.32
N VAL A 141 -13.22 11.30 1.14
CA VAL A 141 -12.34 10.13 1.18
C VAL A 141 -12.72 9.27 2.37
N ILE A 142 -13.14 8.04 2.09
CA ILE A 142 -13.36 7.01 3.10
C ILE A 142 -12.17 6.05 3.01
N ALA A 143 -11.39 5.96 4.08
CA ALA A 143 -10.25 5.04 4.16
C ALA A 143 -10.57 3.85 5.06
N LEU A 144 -10.20 2.66 4.58
CA LEU A 144 -10.26 1.44 5.37
C LEU A 144 -8.86 0.81 5.36
N GLY A 145 -8.36 0.45 6.54
CA GLY A 145 -7.00 -0.09 6.68
C GLY A 145 -6.90 -1.09 7.83
N ASP A 146 -5.98 -2.06 7.70
CA ASP A 146 -5.74 -3.11 8.69
C ASP A 146 -4.28 -3.21 9.12
N SER A 147 -3.40 -2.42 8.52
CA SER A 147 -1.95 -2.55 8.68
C SER A 147 -1.19 -1.22 8.63
N GLN A 148 0.06 -1.26 9.05
CA GLN A 148 0.90 -0.06 9.18
C GLN A 148 1.01 0.74 7.87
N ASN A 149 1.03 0.09 6.71
CA ASN A 149 1.11 0.77 5.41
C ASN A 149 -0.17 1.53 5.02
N ASP A 150 -1.27 1.34 5.78
CA ASP A 150 -2.53 2.07 5.60
C ASP A 150 -2.57 3.36 6.43
N LEU A 151 -1.68 3.49 7.43
CA LEU A 151 -1.66 4.65 8.32
C LEU A 151 -1.66 5.99 7.57
N PRO A 152 -0.81 6.22 6.55
CA PRO A 152 -0.83 7.48 5.81
C PRO A 152 -2.14 7.74 5.04
N LEU A 153 -2.87 6.68 4.67
CA LEU A 153 -4.18 6.81 4.05
C LEU A 153 -5.25 7.17 5.09
N LEU A 154 -5.23 6.50 6.24
CA LEU A 154 -6.14 6.77 7.35
C LEU A 154 -5.97 8.19 7.91
N GLU A 155 -4.73 8.68 8.03
CA GLU A 155 -4.45 10.05 8.48
C GLU A 155 -4.92 11.13 7.49
N TYR A 156 -5.02 10.78 6.21
CA TYR A 156 -5.42 11.71 5.16
C TYR A 156 -6.93 11.78 4.94
N ALA A 157 -7.66 10.70 5.24
CA ALA A 157 -9.07 10.56 4.87
C ALA A 157 -10.02 11.43 5.71
N ASP A 158 -11.17 11.76 5.13
CA ASP A 158 -12.27 12.43 5.84
C ASP A 158 -12.95 11.47 6.84
N ILE A 159 -13.01 10.18 6.52
CA ILE A 159 -13.54 9.11 7.38
C ILE A 159 -12.54 7.96 7.36
N SER A 160 -11.99 7.63 8.53
CA SER A 160 -10.91 6.65 8.70
C SER A 160 -11.38 5.48 9.54
N ILE A 161 -11.35 4.28 8.95
CA ILE A 161 -11.88 3.06 9.57
C ILE A 161 -10.77 2.01 9.66
N VAL A 162 -10.50 1.55 10.86
CA VAL A 162 -9.57 0.45 11.11
C VAL A 162 -10.32 -0.87 11.12
N ILE A 163 -9.91 -1.78 10.26
CA ILE A 163 -10.46 -3.15 10.20
C ILE A 163 -9.61 -4.05 11.08
N PRO A 164 -10.14 -4.60 12.18
CA PRO A 164 -9.39 -5.48 13.03
C PRO A 164 -9.13 -6.85 12.38
N GLY A 165 -8.05 -7.50 12.80
CA GLY A 165 -7.85 -8.92 12.59
C GLY A 165 -8.59 -9.76 13.64
N LYS A 166 -8.44 -11.10 13.61
CA LYS A 166 -9.04 -12.00 14.61
C LYS A 166 -8.64 -11.70 16.05
N ASN A 167 -7.46 -11.12 16.26
CA ASN A 167 -6.88 -10.84 17.58
C ASN A 167 -6.96 -9.35 17.95
N GLY A 168 -7.77 -8.57 17.25
CA GLY A 168 -7.89 -7.12 17.43
C GLY A 168 -7.17 -6.29 16.36
N PRO A 169 -7.16 -4.95 16.52
CA PRO A 169 -6.54 -4.05 15.57
C PRO A 169 -5.01 -4.14 15.58
N ASN A 170 -4.40 -3.68 14.49
CA ASN A 170 -2.94 -3.58 14.39
C ASN A 170 -2.41 -2.54 15.38
N LYS A 171 -1.37 -2.88 16.12
CA LYS A 171 -0.77 -2.01 17.16
C LYS A 171 -0.34 -0.62 16.65
N TYR A 172 0.05 -0.51 15.39
CA TYR A 172 0.44 0.78 14.78
C TYR A 172 -0.74 1.70 14.48
N LEU A 173 -1.97 1.19 14.57
CA LEU A 173 -3.21 1.94 14.36
C LEU A 173 -3.94 2.25 15.69
N GLN A 174 -3.44 1.70 16.80
CA GLN A 174 -4.08 1.79 18.10
C GLN A 174 -4.20 3.24 18.61
N ASP A 175 -3.15 4.03 18.46
CA ASP A 175 -3.13 5.43 18.91
C ASP A 175 -4.25 6.26 18.24
N GLY A 176 -4.50 6.03 16.95
CA GLY A 176 -5.58 6.70 16.23
C GLY A 176 -6.98 6.28 16.68
N ILE A 177 -7.13 5.01 17.11
CA ILE A 177 -8.38 4.51 17.70
C ILE A 177 -8.58 5.14 19.09
N ASP A 178 -7.56 5.13 19.93
CA ASP A 178 -7.63 5.57 21.30
C ASP A 178 -7.91 7.08 21.43
N ASN A 179 -7.38 7.87 20.50
CA ASN A 179 -7.62 9.32 20.47
C ASN A 179 -8.89 9.72 19.66
N GLY A 180 -9.62 8.74 19.09
CA GLY A 180 -10.86 8.97 18.34
C GLY A 180 -10.69 9.48 16.91
N SER A 181 -9.46 9.53 16.38
CA SER A 181 -9.20 9.91 14.98
C SER A 181 -9.62 8.81 14.00
N PHE A 182 -9.61 7.56 14.45
CA PHE A 182 -10.00 6.40 13.66
C PHE A 182 -11.18 5.67 14.29
N ILE A 183 -12.12 5.25 13.46
CA ILE A 183 -13.25 4.40 13.83
C ILE A 183 -12.78 2.95 13.79
N LEU A 184 -12.99 2.19 14.87
CA LEU A 184 -12.76 0.75 14.85
C LEU A 184 -14.00 0.03 14.31
N ALA A 185 -13.84 -0.77 13.26
CA ALA A 185 -14.93 -1.60 12.74
C ALA A 185 -15.40 -2.63 13.77
N ASN A 186 -16.70 -2.92 13.78
CA ASN A 186 -17.35 -3.80 14.75
C ASN A 186 -17.11 -5.30 14.54
N ALA A 187 -16.52 -5.67 13.40
CA ALA A 187 -16.19 -7.05 13.04
C ALA A 187 -14.82 -7.12 12.33
N PRO A 188 -14.14 -8.28 12.35
CA PRO A 188 -12.86 -8.44 11.67
C PRO A 188 -13.02 -8.69 10.17
N HIS A 189 -11.94 -8.43 9.41
CA HIS A 189 -11.80 -8.79 8.00
C HIS A 189 -12.92 -8.24 7.09
N ALA A 190 -13.41 -9.07 6.15
CA ALA A 190 -14.37 -8.67 5.13
C ALA A 190 -15.75 -8.25 5.71
N GLU A 191 -16.16 -8.84 6.82
CA GLU A 191 -17.41 -8.47 7.49
C GLU A 191 -17.33 -7.05 8.05
N GLY A 192 -16.29 -6.72 8.79
CA GLY A 192 -16.07 -5.37 9.32
C GLY A 192 -15.92 -4.34 8.21
N TRP A 193 -15.23 -4.69 7.12
CA TRP A 193 -15.12 -3.85 5.94
C TRP A 193 -16.50 -3.54 5.33
N SER A 194 -17.30 -4.58 5.06
CA SER A 194 -18.62 -4.44 4.43
C SER A 194 -19.60 -3.63 5.30
N ASN A 195 -19.68 -3.96 6.59
CA ASN A 195 -20.58 -3.26 7.51
C ASN A 195 -20.23 -1.78 7.62
N SER A 196 -18.96 -1.47 7.82
CA SER A 196 -18.50 -0.09 7.97
C SER A 196 -18.75 0.76 6.72
N VAL A 197 -18.53 0.20 5.52
CA VAL A 197 -18.84 0.91 4.27
C VAL A 197 -20.35 1.17 4.16
N GLN A 198 -21.18 0.18 4.48
CA GLN A 198 -22.62 0.33 4.43
C GLN A 198 -23.12 1.41 5.41
N ASP A 199 -22.61 1.43 6.64
CA ASP A 199 -22.96 2.42 7.66
C ASP A 199 -22.61 3.85 7.20
N VAL A 200 -21.41 4.03 6.63
CA VAL A 200 -20.98 5.33 6.11
C VAL A 200 -21.85 5.78 4.92
N ILE A 201 -22.15 4.89 3.96
CA ILE A 201 -22.98 5.23 2.81
C ILE A 201 -24.40 5.62 3.28
N ASN A 202 -24.96 4.87 4.21
CA ASN A 202 -26.29 5.19 4.78
C ASN A 202 -26.30 6.57 5.45
N SER A 203 -25.24 6.94 6.16
CA SER A 203 -25.14 8.25 6.82
C SER A 203 -25.12 9.44 5.83
N PHE A 204 -24.74 9.23 4.57
CA PHE A 204 -24.81 10.24 3.52
C PHE A 204 -26.18 10.31 2.82
N THR A 205 -26.95 9.23 2.87
CA THR A 205 -28.28 9.17 2.22
C THR A 205 -29.41 9.69 3.12
N ASP A 206 -29.15 9.82 4.42
CA ASP A 206 -30.13 10.33 5.40
C ASP A 206 -30.05 11.88 5.57
N LEU A 207 -29.26 12.56 4.73
CA LEU A 207 -29.13 14.02 4.64
C LEU A 207 -29.84 14.57 3.41
#